data_663b4c5a49f9eb484de9c588802a08c6
#
_entry.id   663b4c5a49f9eb484de9c588802a08c6
#
_cell.length_a   1.000
_cell.length_b   1.000
_cell.length_c   1.000
_cell.angle_alpha   90.00
_cell.angle_beta   90.00
_cell.angle_gamma   90.00
#
_symmetry.space_group_name_H-M   'P 1'
#
loop_
_entity.id
_entity.type
_entity.pdbx_description
1 polymer ?
#
loop_
_entity_poly.entity_id
_entity_poly.type
_entity_poly.pdbx_seq_one_letter_code
_entity_poly.pdbx_strand_id
1 'polypeptide(L)'
;GPHGFEVHEEDICHCFSRSSIIPQLKQLSFERTVLLLGTFAFLFLLLSGTVGTPGWDWKKITFLVGAGFLFFVFLTVPEHFLKEHLYRHVVKKHLLRLFLWTWGAFMALYLIQSNLSLTHLLENNLYMVLLIAVLIGLVPESGPHLIFVTLFSEGLLPFSILLANSIVQDGHGILPLLAESRKDFLKVKAINMGIGLLAGGVFLLAGW
;
A
#
# COMPACT_ATOMS: atom_id res chain seq x y z
N GLY A 1 -15.20 -29.08 2.67
CA GLY A 1 -15.00 -28.97 1.23
C GLY A 1 -14.35 -27.64 0.92
N PRO A 2 -13.53 -27.49 -0.12
CA PRO A 2 -12.92 -26.22 -0.45
C PRO A 2 -14.06 -25.23 -0.79
N HIS A 3 -14.11 -24.12 -0.07
CA HIS A 3 -14.92 -22.97 -0.45
C HIS A 3 -14.26 -22.40 -1.71
N GLY A 4 -14.66 -22.92 -2.89
CA GLY A 4 -14.32 -22.34 -4.15
C GLY A 4 -14.77 -20.88 -4.15
N PHE A 5 -14.02 -20.02 -4.81
CA PHE A 5 -14.47 -18.68 -5.16
C PHE A 5 -15.86 -18.83 -5.78
N GLU A 6 -16.91 -18.47 -5.06
CA GLU A 6 -18.22 -18.27 -5.64
C GLU A 6 -18.11 -17.05 -6.55
N VAL A 7 -17.80 -17.32 -7.81
CA VAL A 7 -17.97 -16.36 -8.88
C VAL A 7 -19.49 -16.17 -8.98
N HIS A 8 -19.99 -15.02 -8.57
CA HIS A 8 -21.41 -14.70 -8.77
C HIS A 8 -21.73 -14.88 -10.25
N GLU A 9 -22.81 -15.61 -10.57
CA GLU A 9 -23.25 -15.84 -11.95
C GLU A 9 -23.52 -14.54 -12.74
N GLU A 10 -23.65 -13.40 -12.05
CA GLU A 10 -23.76 -12.06 -12.62
C GLU A 10 -22.41 -11.49 -13.08
N ASP A 11 -21.29 -12.12 -12.75
CA ASP A 11 -19.92 -11.68 -13.10
C ASP A 11 -19.48 -12.07 -14.53
N ILE A 12 -20.34 -12.68 -15.34
CA ILE A 12 -20.17 -12.78 -16.80
C ILE A 12 -20.59 -11.44 -17.44
N CYS A 13 -20.12 -10.35 -16.88
CA CYS A 13 -20.19 -9.06 -17.55
C CYS A 13 -19.24 -9.09 -18.76
N HIS A 14 -19.78 -9.00 -19.96
CA HIS A 14 -19.02 -8.62 -21.15
C HIS A 14 -18.57 -7.15 -21.02
N CYS A 15 -17.71 -6.88 -20.01
CA CYS A 15 -17.34 -5.55 -19.54
C CYS A 15 -16.55 -4.72 -20.57
N PHE A 16 -16.07 -5.31 -21.64
CA PHE A 16 -15.23 -4.66 -22.65
C PHE A 16 -15.78 -4.77 -24.09
N SER A 17 -17.09 -4.79 -24.30
CA SER A 17 -17.59 -4.68 -25.66
C SER A 17 -17.42 -3.22 -26.16
N ARG A 18 -16.79 -3.05 -27.33
CA ARG A 18 -16.64 -1.71 -27.98
C ARG A 18 -17.96 -0.96 -28.13
N SER A 19 -19.08 -1.67 -28.23
CA SER A 19 -20.43 -1.10 -28.35
C SER A 19 -20.96 -0.46 -27.06
N SER A 20 -20.41 -0.77 -25.90
CA SER A 20 -20.88 -0.27 -24.61
C SER A 20 -20.16 1.01 -24.14
N ILE A 21 -18.97 1.32 -24.68
CA ILE A 21 -18.14 2.46 -24.21
C ILE A 21 -18.80 3.80 -24.55
N ILE A 22 -19.32 3.97 -25.77
CA ILE A 22 -19.90 5.24 -26.23
C ILE A 22 -21.22 5.59 -25.51
N PRO A 23 -22.16 4.66 -25.29
CA PRO A 23 -23.36 4.94 -24.51
C PRO A 23 -23.09 5.31 -23.06
N GLN A 24 -22.05 4.75 -22.44
CA GLN A 24 -21.66 5.01 -21.05
C GLN A 24 -21.14 6.45 -20.84
N LEU A 25 -20.51 7.04 -21.84
CA LEU A 25 -20.08 8.45 -21.80
C LEU A 25 -21.24 9.45 -21.86
N LYS A 26 -22.41 9.01 -22.33
CA LYS A 26 -23.61 9.87 -22.37
C LYS A 26 -24.39 9.90 -21.06
N GLN A 27 -24.19 8.93 -20.17
CA GLN A 27 -24.82 8.87 -18.86
C GLN A 27 -23.72 8.83 -17.78
N LEU A 28 -23.15 10.02 -17.51
CA LEU A 28 -22.15 10.17 -16.44
C LEU A 28 -22.83 10.06 -15.08
N SER A 29 -22.52 9.02 -14.33
CA SER A 29 -22.92 8.93 -12.93
C SER A 29 -22.13 9.94 -12.09
N PHE A 30 -22.67 10.27 -10.91
CA PHE A 30 -21.99 11.13 -9.95
C PHE A 30 -20.62 10.57 -9.56
N GLU A 31 -20.55 9.26 -9.30
CA GLU A 31 -19.33 8.55 -8.91
C GLU A 31 -18.26 8.65 -10.01
N ARG A 32 -18.64 8.39 -11.25
CA ARG A 32 -17.73 8.52 -12.41
C ARG A 32 -17.24 9.95 -12.58
N THR A 33 -18.11 10.92 -12.45
CA THR A 33 -17.76 12.34 -12.57
C THR A 33 -16.73 12.74 -11.51
N VAL A 34 -16.93 12.35 -10.24
CA VAL A 34 -15.99 12.63 -9.16
C VAL A 34 -14.63 11.97 -9.42
N LEU A 35 -14.60 10.70 -9.85
CA LEU A 35 -13.36 9.98 -10.15
C LEU A 35 -12.60 10.62 -11.33
N LEU A 36 -13.30 10.99 -12.39
CA LEU A 36 -12.69 11.66 -13.55
C LEU A 36 -12.16 13.05 -13.20
N LEU A 37 -12.94 13.87 -12.48
CA LEU A 37 -12.50 15.20 -12.05
C LEU A 37 -11.33 15.11 -11.08
N GLY A 38 -11.38 14.18 -10.12
CA GLY A 38 -10.28 13.96 -9.17
C GLY A 38 -8.98 13.52 -9.86
N THR A 39 -9.08 12.57 -10.80
CA THR A 39 -7.92 12.09 -11.54
C THR A 39 -7.39 13.15 -12.49
N PHE A 40 -8.26 13.92 -13.14
CA PHE A 40 -7.88 15.05 -13.99
C PHE A 40 -7.17 16.14 -13.17
N ALA A 41 -7.72 16.51 -12.02
CA ALA A 41 -7.09 17.47 -11.12
C ALA A 41 -5.71 16.98 -10.65
N PHE A 42 -5.59 15.69 -10.31
CA PHE A 42 -4.31 15.09 -9.93
C PHE A 42 -3.29 15.13 -11.07
N LEU A 43 -3.69 14.76 -12.29
CA LEU A 43 -2.84 14.89 -13.49
C LEU A 43 -2.40 16.34 -13.73
N PHE A 44 -3.31 17.29 -13.58
CA PHE A 44 -3.01 18.70 -13.73
C PHE A 44 -1.99 19.19 -12.68
N LEU A 45 -2.17 18.80 -11.40
CA LEU A 45 -1.26 19.15 -10.32
C LEU A 45 0.13 18.51 -10.48
N LEU A 46 0.21 17.29 -11.02
CA LEU A 46 1.47 16.64 -11.37
C LEU A 46 2.19 17.36 -12.51
N LEU A 47 1.44 17.75 -13.57
CA LEU A 47 2.01 18.45 -14.73
C LEU A 47 2.49 19.86 -14.35
N SER A 48 1.71 20.58 -13.53
CA SER A 48 2.08 21.91 -13.04
C SER A 48 3.28 21.91 -12.08
N GLY A 49 3.70 20.72 -11.60
CA GLY A 49 4.78 20.60 -10.62
C GLY A 49 4.40 21.01 -9.19
N THR A 50 3.11 21.24 -8.94
CA THR A 50 2.60 21.56 -7.59
C THR A 50 2.64 20.36 -6.66
N VAL A 51 2.45 19.16 -7.22
CA VAL A 51 2.55 17.87 -6.52
C VAL A 51 3.69 17.06 -7.13
N GLY A 52 4.47 16.42 -6.28
CA GLY A 52 5.62 15.60 -6.70
C GLY A 52 6.88 16.42 -6.93
N THR A 53 7.81 15.87 -7.70
CA THR A 53 9.09 16.53 -8.01
C THR A 53 8.93 17.63 -9.06
N PRO A 54 9.58 18.80 -8.90
CA PRO A 54 9.48 19.89 -9.88
C PRO A 54 10.01 19.52 -11.26
N GLY A 55 11.00 18.63 -11.32
CA GLY A 55 11.66 18.16 -12.56
C GLY A 55 10.96 16.95 -13.18
N TRP A 56 11.36 16.65 -14.43
CA TRP A 56 10.98 15.41 -15.11
C TRP A 56 11.91 14.28 -14.65
N ASP A 57 11.45 13.51 -13.68
CA ASP A 57 12.14 12.31 -13.21
C ASP A 57 11.29 11.06 -13.46
N TRP A 58 11.89 9.89 -13.23
CA TRP A 58 11.21 8.61 -13.41
C TRP A 58 9.96 8.49 -12.52
N LYS A 59 9.95 9.11 -11.33
CA LYS A 59 8.81 9.11 -10.40
C LYS A 59 7.62 9.84 -10.98
N LYS A 60 7.84 11.06 -11.51
CA LYS A 60 6.80 11.86 -12.15
C LYS A 60 6.21 11.13 -13.36
N ILE A 61 7.08 10.51 -14.18
CA ILE A 61 6.64 9.73 -15.35
C ILE A 61 5.77 8.54 -14.92
N THR A 62 6.18 7.79 -13.88
CA THR A 62 5.41 6.67 -13.37
C THR A 62 4.05 7.10 -12.84
N PHE A 63 3.97 8.20 -12.08
CA PHE A 63 2.69 8.73 -11.61
C PHE A 63 1.80 9.21 -12.75
N LEU A 64 2.35 9.87 -13.76
CA LEU A 64 1.58 10.32 -14.94
C LEU A 64 1.04 9.12 -15.73
N VAL A 65 1.85 8.09 -15.96
CA VAL A 65 1.42 6.87 -16.65
C VAL A 65 0.34 6.15 -15.84
N GLY A 66 0.54 5.98 -14.53
CA GLY A 66 -0.44 5.33 -13.65
C GLY A 66 -1.76 6.10 -13.57
N ALA A 67 -1.71 7.42 -13.37
CA ALA A 67 -2.90 8.26 -13.31
C ALA A 67 -3.61 8.35 -14.68
N GLY A 68 -2.85 8.40 -15.78
CA GLY A 68 -3.39 8.33 -17.13
C GLY A 68 -4.11 7.02 -17.42
N PHE A 69 -3.53 5.89 -16.97
CA PHE A 69 -4.17 4.59 -17.03
C PHE A 69 -5.46 4.53 -16.21
N LEU A 70 -5.45 5.04 -14.98
CA LEU A 70 -6.66 5.13 -14.15
C LEU A 70 -7.74 6.00 -14.80
N PHE A 71 -7.36 7.12 -15.37
CA PHE A 71 -8.29 8.00 -16.11
C PHE A 71 -8.94 7.25 -17.27
N PHE A 72 -8.14 6.51 -18.05
CA PHE A 72 -8.64 5.64 -19.12
C PHE A 72 -9.61 4.58 -18.61
N VAL A 73 -9.28 3.91 -17.50
CA VAL A 73 -10.14 2.92 -16.87
C VAL A 73 -11.48 3.55 -16.45
N PHE A 74 -11.48 4.70 -15.79
CA PHE A 74 -12.71 5.40 -15.38
C PHE A 74 -13.58 5.86 -16.55
N LEU A 75 -12.97 6.11 -17.71
CA LEU A 75 -13.71 6.41 -18.93
C LEU A 75 -14.37 5.18 -19.55
N THR A 76 -13.73 4.01 -19.47
CA THR A 76 -14.11 2.85 -20.29
C THR A 76 -14.88 1.77 -19.54
N VAL A 77 -14.75 1.73 -18.20
CA VAL A 77 -15.35 0.68 -17.37
C VAL A 77 -16.85 0.91 -17.15
N PRO A 78 -17.70 -0.14 -17.13
CA PRO A 78 -19.15 -0.02 -16.89
C PRO A 78 -19.48 0.57 -15.50
N GLU A 79 -20.63 1.24 -15.41
CA GLU A 79 -21.15 1.81 -14.15
C GLU A 79 -21.29 0.79 -13.04
N HIS A 80 -21.70 -0.44 -13.36
CA HIS A 80 -21.81 -1.53 -12.41
C HIS A 80 -20.48 -1.80 -11.71
N PHE A 81 -19.37 -1.86 -12.47
CA PHE A 81 -18.04 -2.07 -11.91
C PHE A 81 -17.61 -0.93 -10.97
N LEU A 82 -17.88 0.32 -11.37
CA LEU A 82 -17.56 1.49 -10.55
C LEU A 82 -18.32 1.50 -9.22
N LYS A 83 -19.61 1.14 -9.23
CA LYS A 83 -20.45 1.16 -8.03
C LYS A 83 -20.20 -0.03 -7.12
N GLU A 84 -20.19 -1.24 -7.64
CA GLU A 84 -20.11 -2.45 -6.82
C GLU A 84 -18.67 -2.78 -6.42
N HIS A 85 -17.76 -2.79 -7.37
CA HIS A 85 -16.38 -3.21 -7.10
C HIS A 85 -15.52 -2.06 -6.56
N LEU A 86 -15.55 -0.89 -7.20
CA LEU A 86 -14.71 0.21 -6.78
C LEU A 86 -15.26 0.91 -5.54
N TYR A 87 -16.50 1.41 -5.59
CA TYR A 87 -17.05 2.22 -4.49
C TYR A 87 -17.40 1.38 -3.28
N ARG A 88 -18.20 0.33 -3.42
CA ARG A 88 -18.62 -0.50 -2.28
C ARG A 88 -17.46 -1.29 -1.69
N HIS A 89 -16.63 -1.92 -2.52
CA HIS A 89 -15.56 -2.77 -2.02
C HIS A 89 -14.32 -1.95 -1.64
N VAL A 90 -13.74 -1.16 -2.56
CA VAL A 90 -12.51 -0.44 -2.31
C VAL A 90 -12.73 0.75 -1.39
N VAL A 91 -13.63 1.67 -1.76
CA VAL A 91 -13.79 2.93 -1.01
C VAL A 91 -14.37 2.69 0.39
N LYS A 92 -15.50 2.00 0.49
CA LYS A 92 -16.16 1.80 1.80
C LYS A 92 -15.39 0.88 2.74
N LYS A 93 -14.78 -0.22 2.23
CA LYS A 93 -14.12 -1.21 3.09
C LYS A 93 -12.65 -0.89 3.36
N HIS A 94 -11.93 -0.37 2.38
CA HIS A 94 -10.47 -0.26 2.46
C HIS A 94 -9.96 1.16 2.64
N LEU A 95 -10.59 2.19 2.04
CA LEU A 95 -10.05 3.55 2.06
C LEU A 95 -9.93 4.11 3.48
N LEU A 96 -10.98 4.01 4.29
CA LEU A 96 -10.95 4.50 5.67
C LEU A 96 -9.92 3.75 6.51
N ARG A 97 -9.82 2.44 6.34
CA ARG A 97 -8.84 1.61 7.04
C ARG A 97 -7.41 1.98 6.65
N LEU A 98 -7.13 2.10 5.35
CA LEU A 98 -5.82 2.53 4.85
C LEU A 98 -5.46 3.93 5.36
N PHE A 99 -6.42 4.87 5.30
CA PHE A 99 -6.24 6.21 5.80
C PHE A 99 -5.89 6.22 7.30
N LEU A 100 -6.66 5.51 8.13
CA LEU A 100 -6.43 5.46 9.57
C LEU A 100 -5.07 4.82 9.93
N TRP A 101 -4.68 3.74 9.23
CA TRP A 101 -3.37 3.12 9.44
C TRP A 101 -2.21 4.05 9.02
N THR A 102 -2.32 4.68 7.87
CA THR A 102 -1.29 5.61 7.36
C THR A 102 -1.20 6.85 8.25
N TRP A 103 -2.34 7.45 8.58
CA TRP A 103 -2.41 8.60 9.47
C TRP A 103 -1.89 8.26 10.87
N GLY A 104 -2.30 7.12 11.43
CA GLY A 104 -1.83 6.63 12.72
C GLY A 104 -0.31 6.37 12.74
N ALA A 105 0.23 5.81 11.67
CA ALA A 105 1.68 5.59 11.52
C ALA A 105 2.45 6.91 11.52
N PHE A 106 2.02 7.91 10.73
CA PHE A 106 2.66 9.24 10.71
C PHE A 106 2.45 10.01 12.02
N MET A 107 1.30 9.88 12.67
CA MET A 107 1.07 10.48 13.99
C MET A 107 2.00 9.86 15.04
N ALA A 108 2.13 8.53 15.05
CA ALA A 108 3.06 7.84 15.94
C ALA A 108 4.51 8.30 15.70
N LEU A 109 4.92 8.40 14.44
CA LEU A 109 6.25 8.89 14.06
C LEU A 109 6.49 10.32 14.55
N TYR A 110 5.52 11.21 14.35
CA TYR A 110 5.58 12.59 14.84
C TYR A 110 5.73 12.65 16.37
N LEU A 111 4.91 11.89 17.12
CA LEU A 111 4.97 11.84 18.58
C LEU A 111 6.29 11.27 19.08
N ILE A 112 6.84 10.27 18.42
CA ILE A 112 8.14 9.69 18.76
C ILE A 112 9.25 10.70 18.50
N GLN A 113 9.26 11.36 17.35
CA GLN A 113 10.27 12.37 17.03
C GLN A 113 10.20 13.60 17.96
N SER A 114 9.00 14.00 18.39
CA SER A 114 8.83 15.18 19.24
C SER A 114 9.20 14.96 20.72
N ASN A 115 9.07 13.73 21.22
CA ASN A 115 9.21 13.44 22.66
C ASN A 115 10.45 12.61 23.01
N LEU A 116 11.07 11.95 22.05
CA LEU A 116 12.23 11.09 22.26
C LEU A 116 13.39 11.56 21.40
N SER A 117 14.60 11.60 21.98
CA SER A 117 15.83 11.71 21.21
C SER A 117 16.07 10.38 20.46
N LEU A 118 15.36 10.21 19.33
CA LEU A 118 15.41 8.98 18.52
C LEU A 118 16.83 8.57 18.16
N THR A 119 17.68 9.53 17.80
CA THR A 119 19.10 9.27 17.52
C THR A 119 19.77 8.50 18.64
N HIS A 120 19.60 8.93 19.89
CA HIS A 120 20.24 8.27 21.02
C HIS A 120 19.67 6.86 21.31
N LEU A 121 18.36 6.66 21.11
CA LEU A 121 17.73 5.34 21.27
C LEU A 121 18.13 4.38 20.15
N LEU A 122 18.20 4.88 18.92
CA LEU A 122 18.52 4.08 17.75
C LEU A 122 20.00 3.69 17.72
N GLU A 123 20.94 4.62 18.04
CA GLU A 123 22.37 4.37 18.03
C GLU A 123 22.81 3.36 19.10
N ASN A 124 22.21 3.39 20.27
CA ASN A 124 22.64 2.54 21.38
C ASN A 124 21.99 1.14 21.43
N ASN A 125 20.90 0.90 20.68
CA ASN A 125 20.10 -0.32 20.80
C ASN A 125 19.65 -0.89 19.46
N LEU A 126 20.51 -0.92 18.44
CA LEU A 126 20.16 -1.37 17.08
C LEU A 126 19.56 -2.78 17.03
N TYR A 127 20.04 -3.70 17.88
CA TYR A 127 19.46 -5.05 17.95
C TYR A 127 18.05 -5.07 18.52
N MET A 128 17.75 -4.20 19.47
CA MET A 128 16.39 -4.02 20.00
C MET A 128 15.47 -3.43 18.92
N VAL A 129 15.97 -2.45 18.18
CA VAL A 129 15.22 -1.83 17.08
C VAL A 129 14.98 -2.84 15.97
N LEU A 130 15.95 -3.70 15.63
CA LEU A 130 15.79 -4.80 14.70
C LEU A 130 14.68 -5.76 15.13
N LEU A 131 14.68 -6.16 16.40
CA LEU A 131 13.63 -7.04 16.94
C LEU A 131 12.25 -6.38 16.85
N ILE A 132 12.14 -5.11 17.25
CA ILE A 132 10.89 -4.34 17.17
C ILE A 132 10.42 -4.24 15.71
N ALA A 133 11.34 -3.96 14.78
CA ALA A 133 11.03 -3.86 13.36
C ALA A 133 10.46 -5.17 12.79
N VAL A 134 11.06 -6.30 13.17
CA VAL A 134 10.58 -7.63 12.78
C VAL A 134 9.22 -7.93 13.40
N LEU A 135 9.00 -7.64 14.69
CA LEU A 135 7.71 -7.84 15.35
C LEU A 135 6.60 -6.99 14.73
N ILE A 136 6.88 -5.74 14.40
CA ILE A 136 5.94 -4.86 13.71
C ILE A 136 5.65 -5.39 12.29
N GLY A 137 6.65 -5.93 11.59
CA GLY A 137 6.47 -6.57 10.28
C GLY A 137 5.53 -7.78 10.28
N LEU A 138 5.28 -8.42 11.44
CA LEU A 138 4.30 -9.50 11.56
C LEU A 138 2.85 -9.02 11.37
N VAL A 139 2.57 -7.74 11.59
CA VAL A 139 1.24 -7.16 11.38
C VAL A 139 0.92 -7.18 9.88
N PRO A 140 -0.20 -7.79 9.46
CA PRO A 140 -0.57 -7.90 8.04
C PRO A 140 -1.17 -6.58 7.50
N GLU A 141 -0.47 -5.48 7.70
CA GLU A 141 -0.84 -4.12 7.33
C GLU A 141 0.38 -3.33 6.86
N SER A 142 0.23 -2.58 5.77
CA SER A 142 1.35 -1.82 5.19
C SER A 142 1.65 -0.51 5.93
N GLY A 143 0.69 0.01 6.72
CA GLY A 143 0.83 1.28 7.45
C GLY A 143 2.03 1.30 8.40
N PRO A 144 2.21 0.33 9.30
CA PRO A 144 3.34 0.29 10.22
C PRO A 144 4.70 0.22 9.52
N HIS A 145 4.78 -0.43 8.36
CA HIS A 145 6.01 -0.49 7.55
C HIS A 145 6.46 0.89 7.06
N LEU A 146 5.55 1.81 6.77
CA LEU A 146 5.87 3.17 6.35
C LEU A 146 6.74 3.93 7.36
N ILE A 147 6.62 3.61 8.65
CA ILE A 147 7.47 4.21 9.71
C ILE A 147 8.94 3.90 9.42
N PHE A 148 9.26 2.64 9.13
CA PHE A 148 10.64 2.21 8.87
C PHE A 148 11.18 2.76 7.54
N VAL A 149 10.33 2.82 6.51
CA VAL A 149 10.68 3.45 5.22
C VAL A 149 10.99 4.94 5.42
N THR A 150 10.18 5.65 6.19
CA THR A 150 10.38 7.08 6.46
C THR A 150 11.66 7.31 7.26
N LEU A 151 11.85 6.61 8.38
CA LEU A 151 13.05 6.72 9.21
C LEU A 151 14.33 6.38 8.45
N PHE A 152 14.28 5.38 7.55
CA PHE A 152 15.41 5.08 6.66
C PHE A 152 15.65 6.20 5.66
N SER A 153 14.61 6.76 5.05
CA SER A 153 14.74 7.86 4.10
C SER A 153 15.31 9.15 4.71
N GLU A 154 15.09 9.33 6.01
CA GLU A 154 15.66 10.42 6.83
C GLU A 154 17.09 10.13 7.33
N GLY A 155 17.63 8.95 7.02
CA GLY A 155 18.96 8.53 7.47
C GLY A 155 19.05 8.17 8.95
N LEU A 156 17.90 7.96 9.62
CA LEU A 156 17.82 7.63 11.04
C LEU A 156 17.92 6.14 11.32
N LEU A 157 17.65 5.29 10.32
CA LEU A 157 17.73 3.83 10.44
C LEU A 157 18.72 3.25 9.43
N PRO A 158 19.50 2.22 9.79
CA PRO A 158 20.33 1.48 8.85
C PRO A 158 19.49 0.60 7.93
N PHE A 159 20.02 0.31 6.74
CA PHE A 159 19.38 -0.55 5.73
C PHE A 159 19.01 -1.93 6.29
N SER A 160 19.81 -2.50 7.15
CA SER A 160 19.58 -3.81 7.79
C SER A 160 18.22 -3.92 8.49
N ILE A 161 17.80 -2.87 9.19
CA ILE A 161 16.53 -2.84 9.91
C ILE A 161 15.35 -2.70 8.93
N LEU A 162 15.46 -1.84 7.92
CA LEU A 162 14.45 -1.72 6.88
C LEU A 162 14.32 -3.04 6.11
N LEU A 163 15.43 -3.68 5.75
CA LEU A 163 15.44 -4.97 5.06
C LEU A 163 14.73 -6.05 5.88
N ALA A 164 15.06 -6.18 7.16
CA ALA A 164 14.42 -7.15 8.04
C ALA A 164 12.91 -6.94 8.14
N ASN A 165 12.48 -5.70 8.36
CA ASN A 165 11.06 -5.36 8.41
C ASN A 165 10.36 -5.65 7.06
N SER A 166 11.00 -5.33 5.92
CA SER A 166 10.46 -5.58 4.57
C SER A 166 10.30 -7.06 4.25
N ILE A 167 11.21 -7.92 4.72
CA ILE A 167 11.12 -9.38 4.54
C ILE A 167 9.93 -9.96 5.32
N VAL A 168 9.66 -9.45 6.51
CA VAL A 168 8.61 -9.98 7.40
C VAL A 168 7.24 -9.42 7.04
N GLN A 169 7.20 -8.24 6.45
CA GLN A 169 5.97 -7.53 6.12
C GLN A 169 5.36 -8.06 4.81
N ASP A 170 4.19 -8.70 4.90
CA ASP A 170 3.45 -9.24 3.75
C ASP A 170 2.26 -8.33 3.34
N GLY A 171 1.94 -7.33 4.15
CA GLY A 171 0.76 -6.49 3.96
C GLY A 171 -0.54 -7.29 3.90
N HIS A 172 -1.49 -6.83 3.10
CA HIS A 172 -2.77 -7.51 2.89
C HIS A 172 -2.66 -8.78 2.04
N GLY A 173 -1.54 -9.00 1.35
CA GLY A 173 -1.34 -10.15 0.46
C GLY A 173 -1.40 -11.51 1.17
N ILE A 174 -1.13 -11.54 2.47
CA ILE A 174 -1.17 -12.78 3.26
C ILE A 174 -2.58 -13.11 3.81
N LEU A 175 -3.54 -12.19 3.75
CA LEU A 175 -4.89 -12.39 4.30
C LEU A 175 -5.66 -13.57 3.69
N PRO A 176 -5.57 -13.87 2.38
CA PRO A 176 -6.18 -15.07 1.81
C PRO A 176 -5.65 -16.36 2.47
N LEU A 177 -4.35 -16.44 2.74
CA LEU A 177 -3.77 -17.58 3.43
C LEU A 177 -4.27 -17.70 4.88
N LEU A 178 -4.46 -16.58 5.57
CA LEU A 178 -5.05 -16.56 6.93
C LEU A 178 -6.50 -17.08 6.93
N ALA A 179 -7.26 -16.75 5.88
CA ALA A 179 -8.63 -17.21 5.72
C ALA A 179 -8.70 -18.71 5.43
N GLU A 180 -7.77 -19.25 4.64
CA GLU A 180 -7.72 -20.67 4.25
C GLU A 180 -7.13 -21.55 5.36
N SER A 181 -5.97 -21.18 5.92
CA SER A 181 -5.24 -21.98 6.90
C SER A 181 -4.47 -21.13 7.90
N ARG A 182 -4.97 -21.04 9.12
CA ARG A 182 -4.25 -20.35 10.21
C ARG A 182 -2.89 -20.99 10.53
N LYS A 183 -2.77 -22.32 10.36
CA LYS A 183 -1.51 -23.05 10.62
C LYS A 183 -0.45 -22.67 9.60
N ASP A 184 -0.81 -22.60 8.33
CA ASP A 184 0.14 -22.27 7.28
C ASP A 184 0.48 -20.79 7.29
N PHE A 185 -0.48 -19.92 7.61
CA PHE A 185 -0.22 -18.51 7.91
C PHE A 185 0.86 -18.34 8.99
N LEU A 186 0.73 -19.03 10.14
CA LEU A 186 1.72 -18.96 11.23
C LEU A 186 3.08 -19.51 10.80
N LYS A 187 3.12 -20.61 10.01
CA LYS A 187 4.39 -21.15 9.50
C LYS A 187 5.10 -20.14 8.60
N VAL A 188 4.39 -19.55 7.64
CA VAL A 188 4.96 -18.53 6.73
C VAL A 188 5.47 -17.35 7.54
N LYS A 189 4.69 -16.84 8.50
CA LYS A 189 5.13 -15.75 9.37
C LYS A 189 6.36 -16.10 10.20
N ALA A 190 6.44 -17.31 10.75
CA ALA A 190 7.62 -17.78 11.49
C ALA A 190 8.87 -17.89 10.59
N ILE A 191 8.71 -18.38 9.37
CA ILE A 191 9.80 -18.47 8.39
C ILE A 191 10.28 -17.06 8.02
N ASN A 192 9.36 -16.16 7.66
CA ASN A 192 9.69 -14.78 7.28
C ASN A 192 10.37 -14.04 8.43
N MET A 193 9.90 -14.25 9.68
CA MET A 193 10.53 -13.71 10.88
C MET A 193 11.98 -14.24 11.04
N GLY A 194 12.19 -15.55 10.90
CA GLY A 194 13.53 -16.15 10.96
C GLY A 194 14.47 -15.59 9.89
N ILE A 195 13.99 -15.52 8.64
CA ILE A 195 14.78 -14.96 7.52
C ILE A 195 15.05 -13.48 7.73
N GLY A 196 14.06 -12.71 8.17
CA GLY A 196 14.20 -11.27 8.45
C GLY A 196 15.23 -10.99 9.56
N LEU A 197 15.17 -11.74 10.66
CA LEU A 197 16.15 -11.63 11.74
C LEU A 197 17.57 -12.01 11.30
N LEU A 198 17.71 -13.10 10.53
CA LEU A 198 19.00 -13.54 10.01
C LEU A 198 19.59 -12.52 9.03
N ALA A 199 18.81 -12.12 8.02
CA ALA A 199 19.25 -11.13 7.03
C ALA A 199 19.59 -9.79 7.69
N GLY A 200 18.65 -9.24 8.48
CA GLY A 200 18.89 -7.99 9.19
C GLY A 200 20.08 -8.07 10.15
N GLY A 201 20.23 -9.17 10.90
CA GLY A 201 21.36 -9.37 11.79
C GLY A 201 22.72 -9.44 11.07
N VAL A 202 22.79 -10.18 9.95
CA VAL A 202 24.01 -10.27 9.12
C VAL A 202 24.39 -8.90 8.56
N PHE A 203 23.44 -8.16 7.97
CA PHE A 203 23.69 -6.82 7.43
C PHE A 203 24.06 -5.83 8.53
N LEU A 204 23.44 -5.93 9.70
CA LEU A 204 23.77 -5.08 10.84
C LEU A 204 25.20 -5.34 11.34
N LEU A 205 25.64 -6.60 11.40
CA LEU A 205 27.03 -6.96 11.73
C LEU A 205 28.03 -6.49 10.66
N ALA A 206 27.60 -6.42 9.40
CA ALA A 206 28.41 -5.89 8.29
C ALA A 206 28.47 -4.35 8.25
N GLY A 207 27.75 -3.66 9.16
CA GLY A 207 27.74 -2.19 9.24
C GLY A 207 26.78 -1.48 8.27
N TRP A 208 25.78 -2.19 7.79
CA TRP A 208 24.75 -1.64 6.85
C TRP A 208 23.43 -1.32 7.52
#